data_ca5d64aeb341e6955596fad7c284636b
#
_entry.id   ca5d64aeb341e6955596fad7c284636b
#
_cell.length_a   1.000
_cell.length_b   1.000
_cell.length_c   1.000
_cell.angle_alpha   90.00
_cell.angle_beta   90.00
_cell.angle_gamma   90.00
#
_symmetry.space_group_name_H-M   'P 1'
#
loop_
_entity.id
_entity.type
_entity.pdbx_description
1 polymer ?
#
loop_
_entity_poly.entity_id
_entity_poly.type
_entity_poly.pdbx_seq_one_letter_code
_entity_poly.pdbx_strand_id
1 'polypeptide(L)'
;TNRYAYFVQTREYTPYYYAVSMYDKINDTYVLNCLNPDKGSEWLSYTEGSKQVNATTYFEAAINYDRVFGNHGVSGLLVYNMRNYLSGNAGSLLLSLPHRNMGVSGRFTYNYDSRYFLEGNFGYNGSERFAKNNRWGFFPSIGFGWILTNEPFWLNRTDGWKHAISKLKLKATYGLVGNDQ
;
A
#
# COMPACT_ATOMS: atom_id res chain seq x y z
N THR A 1 5.52 8.63 -5.14
CA THR A 1 5.71 9.10 -3.75
C THR A 1 7.06 8.62 -3.28
N ASN A 2 7.98 9.52 -3.02
CA ASN A 2 9.25 9.18 -2.39
C ASN A 2 9.05 9.26 -0.87
N ARG A 3 9.24 8.15 -0.19
CA ARG A 3 9.28 8.12 1.28
C ARG A 3 10.72 8.12 1.72
N TYR A 4 11.14 9.20 2.36
CA TYR A 4 12.38 9.24 3.12
C TYR A 4 12.05 8.83 4.55
N ALA A 5 12.50 7.66 4.97
CA ALA A 5 12.50 7.34 6.39
C ALA A 5 13.69 8.05 7.02
N TYR A 6 13.46 8.67 8.17
CA TYR A 6 14.49 9.42 8.87
C TYR A 6 15.62 8.48 9.33
N PHE A 7 16.79 9.04 9.37
CA PHE A 7 17.99 8.41 9.94
C PHE A 7 18.31 9.12 11.25
N VAL A 8 18.74 8.35 12.23
CA VAL A 8 19.23 8.90 13.50
C VAL A 8 20.71 9.22 13.32
N GLN A 9 21.07 10.46 13.53
CA GLN A 9 22.45 10.90 13.64
C GLN A 9 22.75 11.20 15.11
N THR A 10 23.76 10.56 15.65
CA THR A 10 24.21 10.84 17.02
C THR A 10 25.47 11.65 16.97
N ARG A 11 25.48 12.75 17.70
CA ARG A 11 26.66 13.60 17.91
C ARG A 11 26.89 13.63 19.39
N GLU A 12 28.03 13.12 19.80
CA GLU A 12 28.42 13.05 21.21
C GLU A 12 29.76 13.75 21.39
N TYR A 13 29.86 14.50 22.49
CA TYR A 13 31.08 15.10 22.94
C TYR A 13 31.30 14.71 24.40
N THR A 14 32.39 14.00 24.68
CA THR A 14 32.77 13.64 26.03
C THR A 14 34.10 14.35 26.33
N PRO A 15 34.05 15.49 27.03
CA PRO A 15 35.28 16.22 27.33
C PRO A 15 36.19 15.42 28.26
N TYR A 16 37.49 15.75 28.26
CA TYR A 16 38.38 15.26 29.27
C TYR A 16 38.08 15.90 30.63
N TYR A 17 37.99 15.09 31.66
CA TYR A 17 37.83 15.54 33.05
C TYR A 17 39.15 15.37 33.78
N TYR A 18 39.55 16.42 34.50
CA TYR A 18 40.79 16.44 35.26
C TYR A 18 40.51 16.69 36.74
N ALA A 19 41.21 15.96 37.59
CA ALA A 19 41.27 16.22 39.02
C ALA A 19 42.67 16.68 39.42
N VAL A 20 42.75 17.56 40.40
CA VAL A 20 44.03 17.96 40.97
C VAL A 20 44.61 16.80 41.77
N SER A 21 45.76 16.28 41.36
CA SER A 21 46.48 15.20 42.02
C SER A 21 47.41 15.74 43.08
N MET A 22 48.12 16.83 42.81
CA MET A 22 49.11 17.43 43.71
C MET A 22 49.22 18.92 43.41
N TYR A 23 49.53 19.69 44.45
CA TYR A 23 49.93 21.08 44.31
C TYR A 23 51.40 21.22 44.61
N ASP A 24 52.20 21.70 43.66
CA ASP A 24 53.64 22.02 43.82
C ASP A 24 53.78 23.46 44.33
N LYS A 25 54.10 23.59 45.62
CA LYS A 25 54.33 24.91 46.29
C LYS A 25 55.56 25.67 45.81
N ILE A 26 56.54 24.99 45.21
CA ILE A 26 57.76 25.63 44.77
C ILE A 26 57.55 26.37 43.46
N ASN A 27 56.85 25.75 42.58
CA ASN A 27 56.58 26.27 41.22
C ASN A 27 55.17 26.94 41.09
N ASP A 28 54.33 26.92 42.15
CA ASP A 28 52.94 27.40 42.17
C ASP A 28 52.11 26.80 41.07
N THR A 29 52.21 25.47 40.85
CA THR A 29 51.54 24.75 39.78
C THR A 29 50.77 23.56 40.30
N TYR A 30 49.66 23.22 39.59
CA TYR A 30 48.85 22.06 39.88
C TYR A 30 49.17 20.93 38.93
N VAL A 31 49.36 19.74 39.47
CA VAL A 31 49.47 18.51 38.70
C VAL A 31 48.07 17.95 38.52
N LEU A 32 47.63 17.84 37.27
CA LEU A 32 46.31 17.35 36.91
C LEU A 32 46.38 15.88 36.49
N ASN A 33 45.47 15.08 37.00
CA ASN A 33 45.27 13.71 36.57
C ASN A 33 44.00 13.63 35.74
N CYS A 34 44.09 13.07 34.52
CA CYS A 34 42.94 12.84 33.67
C CYS A 34 42.13 11.64 34.21
N LEU A 35 40.81 11.87 34.44
CA LEU A 35 39.92 10.87 35.00
C LEU A 35 39.31 9.92 33.95
N ASN A 36 39.29 10.34 32.68
CA ASN A 36 38.69 9.58 31.59
C ASN A 36 39.59 9.55 30.32
N PRO A 37 40.85 9.11 30.42
CA PRO A 37 41.78 9.18 29.27
C PRO A 37 41.32 8.39 28.06
N ASP A 38 40.59 7.27 28.27
CA ASP A 38 40.16 6.38 27.20
C ASP A 38 38.81 6.78 26.58
N LYS A 39 38.06 7.67 27.25
CA LYS A 39 36.71 8.07 26.82
C LYS A 39 36.62 9.53 26.42
N GLY A 40 37.53 10.37 26.87
CA GLY A 40 37.57 11.78 26.51
C GLY A 40 37.97 11.98 25.06
N SER A 41 37.44 13.03 24.43
CA SER A 41 37.87 13.46 23.09
C SER A 41 37.89 14.98 23.00
N GLU A 42 38.72 15.51 22.10
CA GLU A 42 38.80 16.96 21.81
C GLU A 42 37.86 17.35 20.65
N TRP A 43 37.23 16.36 20.04
CA TRP A 43 36.33 16.57 18.89
C TRP A 43 34.96 15.97 19.13
N LEU A 44 34.01 16.49 18.38
CA LEU A 44 32.66 15.98 18.36
C LEU A 44 32.62 14.64 17.60
N SER A 45 32.25 13.56 18.29
CA SER A 45 32.04 12.25 17.70
C SER A 45 30.75 12.27 16.87
N TYR A 46 30.80 11.66 15.69
CA TYR A 46 29.63 11.53 14.79
C TYR A 46 29.42 10.07 14.44
N THR A 47 28.24 9.59 14.74
CA THR A 47 27.78 8.26 14.32
C THR A 47 26.58 8.37 13.43
N GLU A 48 26.69 7.84 12.23
CA GLU A 48 25.61 7.79 11.26
C GLU A 48 24.76 6.53 11.47
N GLY A 49 23.47 6.70 11.76
CA GLY A 49 22.54 5.58 11.87
C GLY A 49 22.20 4.96 10.49
N SER A 50 21.43 3.89 10.50
CA SER A 50 21.00 3.22 9.28
C SER A 50 20.11 4.17 8.44
N LYS A 51 20.48 4.37 7.19
CA LYS A 51 19.69 5.13 6.21
C LYS A 51 18.72 4.19 5.52
N GLN A 52 17.44 4.54 5.51
CA GLN A 52 16.44 3.85 4.70
C GLN A 52 15.97 4.79 3.59
N VAL A 53 16.18 4.39 2.35
CA VAL A 53 15.73 5.12 1.16
C VAL A 53 14.85 4.19 0.35
N ASN A 54 13.56 4.49 0.30
CA ASN A 54 12.61 3.72 -0.47
C ASN A 54 11.96 4.63 -1.52
N ALA A 55 11.93 4.18 -2.76
CA ALA A 55 11.27 4.87 -3.86
C ALA A 55 10.10 4.03 -4.36
N THR A 56 8.92 4.65 -4.45
CA THR A 56 7.74 4.02 -5.06
C THR A 56 7.22 4.91 -6.18
N THR A 57 7.24 4.38 -7.39
CA THR A 57 6.57 4.99 -8.54
C THR A 57 5.24 4.28 -8.75
N TYR A 58 4.15 5.03 -8.77
CA TYR A 58 2.83 4.52 -9.06
C TYR A 58 2.21 5.34 -10.20
N PHE A 59 1.67 4.64 -11.17
CA PHE A 59 0.91 5.24 -12.26
C PHE A 59 -0.43 4.50 -12.39
N GLU A 60 -1.49 5.26 -12.56
CA GLU A 60 -2.84 4.74 -12.80
C GLU A 60 -3.51 5.58 -13.89
N ALA A 61 -4.17 4.90 -14.81
CA ALA A 61 -5.06 5.50 -15.79
C ALA A 61 -6.40 4.76 -15.77
N ALA A 62 -7.49 5.50 -15.72
CA ALA A 62 -8.84 4.94 -15.66
C ALA A 62 -9.74 5.58 -16.73
N ILE A 63 -10.56 4.74 -17.36
CA ILE A 63 -11.62 5.15 -18.28
C ILE A 63 -12.93 4.68 -17.66
N ASN A 64 -13.84 5.60 -17.45
CA ASN A 64 -15.20 5.30 -16.94
C ASN A 64 -16.23 5.67 -17.98
N TYR A 65 -17.22 4.79 -18.18
CA TYR A 65 -18.37 5.01 -19.03
C TYR A 65 -19.62 4.68 -18.23
N ASP A 66 -20.62 5.55 -18.27
CA ASP A 66 -21.92 5.34 -17.65
C ASP A 66 -23.01 5.96 -18.50
N ARG A 67 -24.02 5.16 -18.87
CA ARG A 67 -25.15 5.63 -19.68
C ARG A 67 -26.41 4.82 -19.46
N VAL A 68 -27.53 5.51 -19.53
CA VAL A 68 -28.87 4.92 -19.49
C VAL A 68 -29.55 5.11 -20.83
N PHE A 69 -30.11 4.01 -21.36
CA PHE A 69 -30.88 3.96 -22.60
C PHE A 69 -32.29 3.42 -22.30
N GLY A 70 -33.23 4.31 -22.05
CA GLY A 70 -34.54 3.90 -21.59
C GLY A 70 -34.48 3.11 -20.29
N ASN A 71 -34.90 1.85 -20.31
CA ASN A 71 -34.83 0.97 -19.14
C ASN A 71 -33.49 0.21 -18.97
N HIS A 72 -32.52 0.45 -19.85
CA HIS A 72 -31.23 -0.21 -19.85
C HIS A 72 -30.15 0.71 -19.29
N GLY A 73 -29.54 0.34 -18.20
CA GLY A 73 -28.35 1.02 -17.67
C GLY A 73 -27.10 0.20 -17.98
N VAL A 74 -26.11 0.86 -18.55
CA VAL A 74 -24.82 0.26 -18.91
C VAL A 74 -23.73 1.08 -18.27
N SER A 75 -22.82 0.43 -17.51
CA SER A 75 -21.60 1.11 -17.09
C SER A 75 -20.35 0.23 -17.29
N GLY A 76 -19.24 0.87 -17.48
CA GLY A 76 -17.95 0.23 -17.68
C GLY A 76 -16.82 1.03 -17.05
N LEU A 77 -15.90 0.35 -16.45
CA LEU A 77 -14.66 0.89 -15.90
C LEU A 77 -13.48 0.06 -16.39
N LEU A 78 -12.48 0.70 -16.95
CA LEU A 78 -11.20 0.09 -17.31
C LEU A 78 -10.09 0.84 -16.59
N VAL A 79 -9.26 0.12 -15.87
CA VAL A 79 -8.15 0.69 -15.10
C VAL A 79 -6.85 -0.01 -15.52
N TYR A 80 -5.86 0.78 -15.85
CA TYR A 80 -4.47 0.34 -15.97
C TYR A 80 -3.69 0.85 -14.78
N ASN A 81 -2.92 0.01 -14.12
CA ASN A 81 -2.03 0.40 -13.03
C ASN A 81 -0.63 -0.19 -13.20
N MET A 82 0.35 0.55 -12.70
CA MET A 82 1.74 0.13 -12.64
C MET A 82 2.36 0.63 -11.34
N ARG A 83 3.05 -0.27 -10.65
CA ARG A 83 3.79 0.04 -9.42
C ARG A 83 5.22 -0.47 -9.54
N ASN A 84 6.18 0.39 -9.23
CA ASN A 84 7.58 0.03 -9.10
C ASN A 84 8.06 0.46 -7.71
N TYR A 85 8.54 -0.49 -6.92
CA TYR A 85 9.11 -0.24 -5.60
C TYR A 85 10.59 -0.61 -5.62
N LEU A 86 11.43 0.29 -5.14
CA LEU A 86 12.87 0.12 -5.04
C LEU A 86 13.32 0.46 -3.61
N SER A 87 14.10 -0.40 -2.99
CA SER A 87 14.81 -0.13 -1.74
C SER A 87 16.27 0.22 -2.05
N GLY A 88 16.68 1.44 -1.69
CA GLY A 88 18.03 1.96 -1.99
C GLY A 88 19.11 1.45 -1.06
N ASN A 89 18.79 0.99 0.15
CA ASN A 89 19.74 0.53 1.16
C ASN A 89 19.41 -0.89 1.63
N ALA A 90 19.19 -1.78 0.68
CA ALA A 90 18.91 -3.17 0.99
C ALA A 90 20.19 -3.91 1.41
N GLY A 91 20.16 -4.64 2.51
CA GLY A 91 21.30 -5.40 3.02
C GLY A 91 21.67 -6.65 2.21
N SER A 92 20.92 -6.97 1.14
CA SER A 92 21.22 -8.09 0.25
C SER A 92 20.80 -7.78 -1.19
N LEU A 93 21.40 -8.49 -2.15
CA LEU A 93 21.07 -8.39 -3.57
C LEU A 93 19.57 -8.65 -3.81
N LEU A 94 19.01 -9.67 -3.18
CA LEU A 94 17.61 -10.05 -3.34
C LEU A 94 16.65 -8.92 -2.92
N LEU A 95 16.96 -8.24 -1.81
CA LEU A 95 16.15 -7.12 -1.30
C LEU A 95 16.37 -5.83 -2.10
N SER A 96 17.46 -5.70 -2.84
CA SER A 96 17.77 -4.54 -3.68
C SER A 96 17.07 -4.58 -5.04
N LEU A 97 16.53 -5.73 -5.43
CA LEU A 97 15.82 -5.85 -6.71
C LEU A 97 14.51 -5.06 -6.69
N PRO A 98 14.19 -4.36 -7.76
CA PRO A 98 12.93 -3.64 -7.85
C PRO A 98 11.74 -4.60 -7.86
N HIS A 99 10.70 -4.29 -7.10
CA HIS A 99 9.43 -5.01 -7.15
C HIS A 99 8.48 -4.27 -8.09
N ARG A 100 8.20 -4.91 -9.24
CA ARG A 100 7.36 -4.33 -10.29
C ARG A 100 6.09 -5.15 -10.44
N ASN A 101 4.95 -4.46 -10.34
CA ASN A 101 3.64 -5.02 -10.62
C ASN A 101 2.95 -4.10 -11.62
N MET A 102 2.25 -4.69 -12.57
CA MET A 102 1.39 -3.97 -13.49
C MET A 102 0.15 -4.79 -13.79
N GLY A 103 -0.93 -4.09 -14.13
CA GLY A 103 -2.17 -4.78 -14.44
C GLY A 103 -3.17 -3.94 -15.18
N VAL A 104 -4.09 -4.65 -15.79
CA VAL A 104 -5.31 -4.09 -16.36
C VAL A 104 -6.48 -4.74 -15.65
N SER A 105 -7.39 -3.95 -15.13
CA SER A 105 -8.63 -4.43 -14.54
C SER A 105 -9.82 -3.75 -15.19
N GLY A 106 -10.90 -4.47 -15.30
CA GLY A 106 -12.13 -3.94 -15.87
C GLY A 106 -13.35 -4.42 -15.13
N ARG A 107 -14.36 -3.56 -15.14
CA ARG A 107 -15.71 -3.85 -14.66
C ARG A 107 -16.70 -3.46 -15.74
N PHE A 108 -17.65 -4.32 -15.98
CA PHE A 108 -18.81 -4.04 -16.80
C PHE A 108 -20.05 -4.32 -15.97
N THR A 109 -21.00 -3.38 -15.94
CA THR A 109 -22.28 -3.59 -15.30
C THR A 109 -23.42 -3.27 -16.26
N TYR A 110 -24.45 -4.08 -16.16
CA TYR A 110 -25.67 -3.90 -16.89
C TYR A 110 -26.85 -4.03 -15.94
N ASN A 111 -27.80 -3.13 -16.03
CA ASN A 111 -29.07 -3.25 -15.34
C ASN A 111 -30.22 -3.06 -16.30
N TYR A 112 -31.28 -3.81 -16.06
CA TYR A 112 -32.54 -3.69 -16.78
C TYR A 112 -33.65 -3.34 -15.82
N ASP A 113 -34.26 -2.19 -16.05
CA ASP A 113 -35.47 -1.68 -15.35
C ASP A 113 -35.28 -1.68 -13.82
N SER A 114 -34.05 -1.52 -13.33
CA SER A 114 -33.70 -1.61 -11.89
C SER A 114 -34.15 -2.92 -11.22
N ARG A 115 -34.38 -3.99 -12.00
CA ARG A 115 -34.81 -5.32 -11.55
C ARG A 115 -33.70 -6.34 -11.67
N TYR A 116 -33.05 -6.41 -12.82
CA TYR A 116 -31.99 -7.37 -13.14
C TYR A 116 -30.67 -6.66 -13.25
N PHE A 117 -29.67 -7.22 -12.62
CA PHE A 117 -28.30 -6.68 -12.59
C PHE A 117 -27.33 -7.78 -13.00
N LEU A 118 -26.49 -7.48 -13.95
CA LEU A 118 -25.37 -8.31 -14.36
C LEU A 118 -24.08 -7.51 -14.15
N GLU A 119 -23.09 -8.14 -13.55
CA GLU A 119 -21.75 -7.54 -13.35
C GLU A 119 -20.69 -8.54 -13.81
N GLY A 120 -19.80 -8.10 -14.66
CA GLY A 120 -18.60 -8.82 -15.04
C GLY A 120 -17.38 -8.03 -14.63
N ASN A 121 -16.42 -8.67 -13.95
CA ASN A 121 -15.15 -8.07 -13.62
C ASN A 121 -14.02 -8.97 -14.13
N PHE A 122 -12.91 -8.37 -14.48
CA PHE A 122 -11.69 -9.09 -14.74
C PHE A 122 -10.48 -8.32 -14.21
N GLY A 123 -9.47 -9.04 -13.79
CA GLY A 123 -8.13 -8.55 -13.53
C GLY A 123 -7.12 -9.35 -14.34
N TYR A 124 -6.25 -8.67 -15.05
CA TYR A 124 -5.10 -9.25 -15.72
C TYR A 124 -3.85 -8.61 -15.17
N ASN A 125 -3.22 -9.29 -14.21
CA ASN A 125 -2.15 -8.73 -13.40
C ASN A 125 -0.85 -9.49 -13.62
N GLY A 126 0.26 -8.75 -13.72
CA GLY A 126 1.60 -9.27 -13.85
C GLY A 126 2.47 -8.85 -12.67
N SER A 127 3.23 -9.83 -12.12
CA SER A 127 4.20 -9.63 -11.05
C SER A 127 5.56 -10.22 -11.44
N GLU A 128 6.63 -9.45 -11.22
CA GLU A 128 8.00 -9.90 -11.47
C GLU A 128 8.51 -10.90 -10.42
N ARG A 129 7.74 -11.17 -9.36
CA ARG A 129 8.05 -12.23 -8.38
C ARG A 129 8.00 -13.62 -8.96
N PHE A 130 7.21 -13.82 -10.03
CA PHE A 130 7.07 -15.11 -10.71
C PHE A 130 8.06 -15.29 -11.86
N ALA A 131 8.36 -16.54 -12.16
CA ALA A 131 9.16 -16.90 -13.33
C ALA A 131 8.54 -16.32 -14.61
N LYS A 132 9.37 -15.99 -15.59
CA LYS A 132 8.99 -15.26 -16.81
C LYS A 132 7.72 -15.80 -17.51
N ASN A 133 7.53 -17.11 -17.51
CA ASN A 133 6.39 -17.77 -18.15
C ASN A 133 5.09 -17.73 -17.33
N ASN A 134 5.16 -17.45 -16.02
CA ASN A 134 4.02 -17.47 -15.09
C ASN A 134 3.77 -16.11 -14.43
N ARG A 135 4.28 -15.04 -15.03
CA ARG A 135 4.17 -13.68 -14.47
C ARG A 135 2.76 -13.11 -14.53
N TRP A 136 1.95 -13.58 -15.47
CA TRP A 136 0.65 -13.02 -15.74
C TRP A 136 -0.46 -13.95 -15.29
N GLY A 137 -1.43 -13.40 -14.57
CA GLY A 137 -2.63 -14.10 -14.15
C GLY A 137 -3.90 -13.39 -14.61
N PHE A 138 -4.88 -14.18 -15.05
CA PHE A 138 -6.20 -13.69 -15.41
C PHE A 138 -7.23 -14.14 -14.36
N PHE A 139 -7.95 -13.17 -13.78
CA PHE A 139 -8.87 -13.36 -12.67
C PHE A 139 -10.25 -12.79 -13.02
N PRO A 140 -11.11 -13.56 -13.68
CA PRO A 140 -12.45 -13.14 -14.00
C PRO A 140 -13.42 -13.37 -12.84
N SER A 141 -14.45 -12.55 -12.77
CA SER A 141 -15.62 -12.77 -11.91
C SER A 141 -16.89 -12.30 -12.57
N ILE A 142 -18.00 -12.98 -12.27
CA ILE A 142 -19.33 -12.64 -12.73
C ILE A 142 -20.29 -12.59 -11.56
N GLY A 143 -21.20 -11.63 -11.58
CA GLY A 143 -22.23 -11.47 -10.58
C GLY A 143 -23.59 -11.24 -11.23
N PHE A 144 -24.62 -11.83 -10.64
CA PHE A 144 -26.00 -11.63 -10.99
C PHE A 144 -26.78 -11.14 -9.78
N GLY A 145 -27.67 -10.18 -10.00
CA GLY A 145 -28.54 -9.65 -8.96
C GLY A 145 -29.97 -9.50 -9.50
N TRP A 146 -30.95 -9.87 -8.67
CA TRP A 146 -32.39 -9.73 -8.98
C TRP A 146 -33.11 -9.09 -7.81
N ILE A 147 -33.81 -7.98 -8.09
CA ILE A 147 -34.65 -7.31 -7.09
C ILE A 147 -36.10 -7.75 -7.32
N LEU A 148 -36.55 -8.72 -6.52
CA LEU A 148 -37.87 -9.28 -6.61
C LEU A 148 -38.95 -8.26 -6.29
N THR A 149 -38.69 -7.33 -5.39
CA THR A 149 -39.66 -6.31 -4.97
C THR A 149 -39.98 -5.30 -6.05
N ASN A 150 -39.17 -5.21 -7.12
CA ASN A 150 -39.44 -4.35 -8.27
C ASN A 150 -40.23 -5.06 -9.38
N GLU A 151 -40.57 -6.34 -9.20
CA GLU A 151 -41.34 -7.09 -10.17
C GLU A 151 -42.84 -6.74 -10.11
N PRO A 152 -43.57 -6.76 -11.27
CA PRO A 152 -44.99 -6.45 -11.31
C PRO A 152 -45.84 -7.35 -10.40
N PHE A 153 -45.47 -8.63 -10.27
CA PHE A 153 -46.20 -9.56 -9.40
C PHE A 153 -46.07 -9.18 -7.91
N TRP A 154 -44.97 -8.52 -7.51
CA TRP A 154 -44.77 -8.04 -6.15
C TRP A 154 -45.46 -6.68 -5.94
N LEU A 155 -45.32 -5.78 -6.91
CA LEU A 155 -45.90 -4.44 -6.84
C LEU A 155 -47.41 -4.47 -6.80
N ASN A 156 -48.04 -5.45 -7.47
CA ASN A 156 -49.50 -5.63 -7.55
C ASN A 156 -50.07 -6.39 -6.34
N ARG A 157 -49.27 -6.84 -5.38
CA ARG A 157 -49.79 -7.49 -4.17
C ARG A 157 -50.47 -6.49 -3.26
N THR A 158 -51.56 -6.92 -2.66
CA THR A 158 -52.36 -6.14 -1.69
C THR A 158 -52.21 -6.67 -0.25
N ASP A 159 -51.55 -7.80 -0.08
CA ASP A 159 -51.37 -8.46 1.21
C ASP A 159 -50.32 -7.79 2.09
N GLY A 160 -50.30 -8.06 3.40
CA GLY A 160 -49.45 -7.43 4.39
C GLY A 160 -47.94 -7.61 4.18
N TRP A 161 -47.51 -8.61 3.41
CA TRP A 161 -46.10 -8.86 3.09
C TRP A 161 -45.46 -7.71 2.32
N LYS A 162 -46.21 -6.96 1.51
CA LYS A 162 -45.74 -5.77 0.80
C LYS A 162 -45.24 -4.68 1.77
N HIS A 163 -45.88 -4.54 2.91
CA HIS A 163 -45.53 -3.56 3.93
C HIS A 163 -44.39 -4.06 4.85
N ALA A 164 -44.27 -5.38 5.02
CA ALA A 164 -43.24 -5.97 5.87
C ALA A 164 -41.86 -6.03 5.20
N ILE A 165 -41.81 -6.22 3.86
CA ILE A 165 -40.57 -6.38 3.10
C ILE A 165 -40.49 -5.27 2.07
N SER A 166 -39.73 -4.22 2.38
CA SER A 166 -39.50 -3.06 1.52
C SER A 166 -38.58 -3.36 0.34
N LYS A 167 -37.57 -4.27 0.52
CA LYS A 167 -36.63 -4.66 -0.52
C LYS A 167 -36.13 -6.08 -0.33
N LEU A 168 -36.35 -6.91 -1.35
CA LEU A 168 -35.83 -8.26 -1.43
C LEU A 168 -34.93 -8.38 -2.67
N LYS A 169 -33.63 -8.64 -2.46
CA LYS A 169 -32.64 -8.80 -3.52
C LYS A 169 -31.94 -10.15 -3.40
N LEU A 170 -31.98 -10.94 -4.45
CA LEU A 170 -31.17 -12.14 -4.60
C LEU A 170 -29.86 -11.78 -5.31
N LYS A 171 -28.74 -12.39 -4.86
CA LYS A 171 -27.41 -12.21 -5.46
C LYS A 171 -26.73 -13.56 -5.61
N ALA A 172 -26.05 -13.74 -6.73
CA ALA A 172 -25.14 -14.85 -6.96
C ALA A 172 -23.87 -14.32 -7.58
N THR A 173 -22.72 -14.76 -7.09
CA THR A 173 -21.41 -14.34 -7.63
C THR A 173 -20.49 -15.55 -7.72
N TYR A 174 -19.69 -15.58 -8.79
CA TYR A 174 -18.62 -16.56 -8.97
C TYR A 174 -17.38 -15.84 -9.50
N GLY A 175 -16.19 -16.22 -9.00
CA GLY A 175 -14.95 -15.59 -9.44
C GLY A 175 -13.72 -16.42 -9.10
N LEU A 176 -12.66 -16.15 -9.84
CA LEU A 176 -11.33 -16.71 -9.63
C LEU A 176 -10.45 -15.64 -9.00
N VAL A 177 -9.67 -16.03 -7.99
CA VAL A 177 -8.74 -15.14 -7.27
C VAL A 177 -7.36 -15.74 -7.30
N GLY A 178 -6.34 -14.92 -7.51
CA GLY A 178 -4.93 -15.29 -7.39
C GLY A 178 -4.25 -14.51 -6.29
N ASN A 179 -3.18 -15.09 -5.75
CA ASN A 179 -2.32 -14.47 -4.74
C ASN A 179 -0.87 -14.52 -5.22
N ASP A 180 -0.11 -13.42 -5.03
CA ASP A 180 1.30 -13.29 -5.40
C ASP A 180 2.23 -13.23 -4.18
N GLN A 181 1.75 -13.67 -3.00
CA GLN A 181 2.52 -13.72 -1.75
C GLN A 181 3.44 -14.94 -1.67
#